data_eccbe6ed23e1241e99723a9272b189bf
#
_entry.id   eccbe6ed23e1241e99723a9272b189bf
#
_cell.length_a   1.000
_cell.length_b   1.000
_cell.length_c   1.000
_cell.angle_alpha   90.00
_cell.angle_beta   90.00
_cell.angle_gamma   90.00
#
_symmetry.space_group_name_H-M   'P 1'
#
loop_
_entity.id
_entity.type
_entity.pdbx_description
1 polymer ?
#
loop_
_entity_poly.entity_id
_entity_poly.type
_entity_poly.pdbx_seq_one_letter_code
_entity_poly.pdbx_strand_id
1 'polypeptide(L)'
;MSNLVKRALFGGIFIAVFIGALYLGKFVAGTFFGLVAVIGSFEIERMIRRGGRINVSMVIAPSFLAGSIANQSVFIGQDYDDLSNIIILLGVFVYGALIFQLFANKTNLFEGKWLTPILGQFYVWLPFGAMFFFVQKFNPMLLLGILIVIWANDTFAYLIGKQIGKTKLFERISPNKTWEGSIGGGLVALIIAVLVNPIFFEELGKIDWFFVGLISIIFGAIGDLLESMYKRYYGVKDSGNVIPGHGGVLDRFDALMGAVPFVMAYLYFV
;
A
#
# COMPACT_ATOMS: atom_id res chain seq x y z
N MET A 1 -17.91 -24.22 7.90
CA MET A 1 -17.32 -23.69 6.67
C MET A 1 -15.85 -24.11 6.59
N SER A 2 -15.41 -24.65 5.45
CA SER A 2 -14.00 -24.97 5.25
C SER A 2 -13.15 -23.68 5.25
N ASN A 3 -11.87 -23.76 5.60
CA ASN A 3 -10.97 -22.60 5.60
C ASN A 3 -10.88 -21.95 4.19
N LEU A 4 -11.00 -22.75 3.13
CA LEU A 4 -10.98 -22.26 1.75
C LEU A 4 -12.23 -21.41 1.44
N VAL A 5 -13.41 -21.86 1.85
CA VAL A 5 -14.67 -21.12 1.64
C VAL A 5 -14.68 -19.81 2.42
N LYS A 6 -14.18 -19.81 3.66
CA LYS A 6 -14.03 -18.56 4.44
C LYS A 6 -13.11 -17.57 3.71
N ARG A 7 -11.98 -18.03 3.22
CA ARG A 7 -11.04 -17.19 2.47
C ARG A 7 -11.70 -16.62 1.21
N ALA A 8 -12.32 -17.46 0.38
CA ALA A 8 -12.96 -16.98 -0.84
C ALA A 8 -14.05 -15.94 -0.56
N LEU A 9 -14.89 -16.18 0.47
CA LEU A 9 -15.97 -15.27 0.83
C LEU A 9 -15.46 -13.92 1.33
N PHE A 10 -14.59 -13.89 2.34
CA PHE A 10 -14.11 -12.63 2.92
C PHE A 10 -13.18 -11.87 1.97
N GLY A 11 -12.38 -12.56 1.15
CA GLY A 11 -11.61 -11.92 0.08
C GLY A 11 -12.50 -11.31 -0.99
N GLY A 12 -13.57 -12.01 -1.41
CA GLY A 12 -14.55 -11.48 -2.36
C GLY A 12 -15.30 -10.26 -1.81
N ILE A 13 -15.72 -10.30 -0.54
CA ILE A 13 -16.35 -9.15 0.14
C ILE A 13 -15.39 -7.96 0.17
N PHE A 14 -14.13 -8.17 0.54
CA PHE A 14 -13.12 -7.12 0.59
C PHE A 14 -12.94 -6.45 -0.78
N ILE A 15 -12.79 -7.25 -1.84
CA ILE A 15 -12.67 -6.76 -3.21
C ILE A 15 -13.93 -6.00 -3.63
N ALA A 16 -15.11 -6.51 -3.33
CA ALA A 16 -16.39 -5.86 -3.67
C ALA A 16 -16.54 -4.51 -2.93
N VAL A 17 -16.17 -4.44 -1.66
CA VAL A 17 -16.19 -3.19 -0.87
C VAL A 17 -15.17 -2.18 -1.43
N PHE A 18 -13.96 -2.62 -1.77
CA PHE A 18 -12.93 -1.78 -2.36
C PHE A 18 -13.37 -1.20 -3.70
N ILE A 19 -13.81 -2.06 -4.65
CA ILE A 19 -14.29 -1.61 -5.97
C ILE A 19 -15.53 -0.73 -5.81
N GLY A 20 -16.46 -1.10 -4.94
CA GLY A 20 -17.65 -0.32 -4.64
C GLY A 20 -17.31 1.08 -4.12
N ALA A 21 -16.33 1.19 -3.22
CA ALA A 21 -15.89 2.47 -2.70
C ALA A 21 -15.32 3.38 -3.81
N LEU A 22 -14.51 2.83 -4.73
CA LEU A 22 -13.98 3.57 -5.87
C LEU A 22 -15.09 3.99 -6.85
N TYR A 23 -16.04 3.10 -7.12
CA TYR A 23 -17.14 3.34 -8.08
C TYR A 23 -18.13 4.40 -7.57
N LEU A 24 -18.41 4.43 -6.26
CA LEU A 24 -19.33 5.38 -5.64
C LEU A 24 -18.77 6.81 -5.55
N GLY A 25 -17.54 7.01 -5.98
CA GLY A 25 -16.94 8.33 -6.18
C GLY A 25 -16.01 8.79 -5.08
N LYS A 26 -15.46 9.98 -5.27
CA LYS A 26 -14.34 10.55 -4.51
C LYS A 26 -14.58 10.59 -3.00
N PHE A 27 -15.77 10.98 -2.57
CA PHE A 27 -16.13 11.07 -1.15
C PHE A 27 -16.11 9.70 -0.47
N VAL A 28 -16.74 8.69 -1.09
CA VAL A 28 -16.83 7.35 -0.52
C VAL A 28 -15.46 6.69 -0.52
N ALA A 29 -14.69 6.82 -1.61
CA ALA A 29 -13.34 6.31 -1.71
C ALA A 29 -12.40 6.95 -0.67
N GLY A 30 -12.46 8.26 -0.50
CA GLY A 30 -11.68 8.98 0.50
C GLY A 30 -12.01 8.54 1.92
N THR A 31 -13.32 8.43 2.25
CA THR A 31 -13.78 7.93 3.56
C THR A 31 -13.31 6.49 3.80
N PHE A 32 -13.37 5.64 2.77
CA PHE A 32 -12.87 4.27 2.84
C PHE A 32 -11.38 4.22 3.20
N PHE A 33 -10.53 4.99 2.52
CA PHE A 33 -9.09 5.02 2.84
C PHE A 33 -8.80 5.62 4.22
N GLY A 34 -9.57 6.60 4.65
CA GLY A 34 -9.51 7.11 6.01
C GLY A 34 -9.80 6.04 7.07
N LEU A 35 -10.86 5.26 6.89
CA LEU A 35 -11.21 4.15 7.79
C LEU A 35 -10.15 3.05 7.78
N VAL A 36 -9.64 2.69 6.60
CA VAL A 36 -8.56 1.71 6.44
C VAL A 36 -7.28 2.18 7.15
N ALA A 37 -6.94 3.47 7.06
CA ALA A 37 -5.80 4.05 7.78
C ALA A 37 -5.95 3.94 9.30
N VAL A 38 -7.15 4.21 9.83
CA VAL A 38 -7.43 4.03 11.27
C VAL A 38 -7.23 2.57 11.69
N ILE A 39 -7.79 1.63 10.95
CA ILE A 39 -7.63 0.18 11.24
C ILE A 39 -6.16 -0.22 11.15
N GLY A 40 -5.45 0.18 10.10
CA GLY A 40 -4.03 -0.07 9.92
C GLY A 40 -3.17 0.52 11.04
N SER A 41 -3.55 1.70 11.55
CA SER A 41 -2.89 2.32 12.70
C SER A 41 -3.04 1.49 13.98
N PHE A 42 -4.20 0.87 14.20
CA PHE A 42 -4.37 -0.07 15.30
C PHE A 42 -3.54 -1.35 15.10
N GLU A 43 -3.47 -1.87 13.88
CA GLU A 43 -2.67 -3.06 13.57
C GLU A 43 -1.19 -2.82 13.81
N ILE A 44 -0.61 -1.73 13.27
CA ILE A 44 0.81 -1.40 13.43
C ILE A 44 1.15 -1.15 14.91
N GLU A 45 0.31 -0.42 15.65
CA GLU A 45 0.54 -0.17 17.07
C GLU A 45 0.47 -1.46 17.88
N ARG A 46 -0.47 -2.35 17.60
CA ARG A 46 -0.58 -3.67 18.22
C ARG A 46 0.65 -4.52 17.95
N MET A 47 1.15 -4.49 16.73
CA MET A 47 2.35 -5.23 16.34
C MET A 47 3.58 -4.68 17.06
N ILE A 48 3.80 -3.36 17.07
CA ILE A 48 4.93 -2.71 17.75
C ILE A 48 4.94 -3.04 19.23
N ARG A 49 3.78 -3.07 19.89
CA ARG A 49 3.65 -3.38 21.31
C ARG A 49 3.57 -4.89 21.61
N ARG A 50 3.76 -5.74 20.62
CA ARG A 50 3.70 -7.21 20.76
C ARG A 50 2.45 -7.69 21.50
N GLY A 51 1.29 -7.10 21.18
CA GLY A 51 0.01 -7.43 21.82
C GLY A 51 -0.23 -6.79 23.22
N GLY A 52 0.66 -5.92 23.68
CA GLY A 52 0.47 -5.13 24.91
C GLY A 52 -0.57 -4.02 24.76
N ARG A 53 -0.65 -3.13 25.77
CA ARG A 53 -1.61 -2.01 25.75
C ARG A 53 -1.34 -1.05 24.58
N ILE A 54 -2.36 -0.85 23.76
CA ILE A 54 -2.33 0.11 22.64
C ILE A 54 -2.29 1.53 23.21
N ASN A 55 -1.40 2.35 22.66
CA ASN A 55 -1.43 3.78 22.95
C ASN A 55 -2.45 4.46 22.03
N VAL A 56 -3.67 4.59 22.54
CA VAL A 56 -4.81 5.11 21.78
C VAL A 56 -4.55 6.52 21.23
N SER A 57 -3.76 7.35 21.94
CA SER A 57 -3.41 8.69 21.48
C SER A 57 -2.58 8.67 20.19
N MET A 58 -1.72 7.66 19.99
CA MET A 58 -0.93 7.50 18.77
C MET A 58 -1.80 7.15 17.55
N VAL A 59 -2.98 6.60 17.78
CA VAL A 59 -3.94 6.28 16.71
C VAL A 59 -4.92 7.44 16.49
N ILE A 60 -5.47 8.01 17.57
CA ILE A 60 -6.51 9.06 17.49
C ILE A 60 -5.95 10.35 16.92
N ALA A 61 -4.76 10.79 17.29
CA ALA A 61 -4.24 12.08 16.86
C ALA A 61 -4.06 12.18 15.33
N PRO A 62 -3.42 11.22 14.65
CA PRO A 62 -3.37 11.20 13.19
C PRO A 62 -4.75 11.06 12.55
N SER A 63 -5.65 10.24 13.14
CA SER A 63 -7.01 10.04 12.63
C SER A 63 -7.82 11.33 12.66
N PHE A 64 -7.73 12.08 13.76
CA PHE A 64 -8.41 13.37 13.90
C PHE A 64 -7.86 14.41 12.93
N LEU A 65 -6.54 14.47 12.76
CA LEU A 65 -5.90 15.37 11.81
C LEU A 65 -6.33 15.04 10.37
N ALA A 66 -6.27 13.77 9.98
CA ALA A 66 -6.69 13.33 8.67
C ALA A 66 -8.19 13.59 8.42
N GLY A 67 -9.04 13.36 9.42
CA GLY A 67 -10.47 13.67 9.34
C GLY A 67 -10.75 15.15 9.18
N SER A 68 -9.98 16.01 9.86
CA SER A 68 -10.11 17.48 9.73
C SER A 68 -9.70 17.94 8.34
N ILE A 69 -8.61 17.42 7.80
CA ILE A 69 -8.13 17.73 6.45
C ILE A 69 -9.16 17.24 5.41
N ALA A 70 -9.65 16.01 5.54
CA ALA A 70 -10.68 15.45 4.66
C ALA A 70 -11.95 16.28 4.68
N ASN A 71 -12.40 16.73 5.85
CA ASN A 71 -13.58 17.59 5.98
C ASN A 71 -13.40 18.93 5.26
N GLN A 72 -12.24 19.55 5.42
CA GLN A 72 -11.98 20.84 4.76
C GLN A 72 -11.90 20.67 3.24
N SER A 73 -11.19 19.67 2.70
CA SER A 73 -11.05 19.47 1.27
C SER A 73 -12.38 19.12 0.58
N VAL A 74 -13.22 18.31 1.21
CA VAL A 74 -14.47 17.81 0.62
C VAL A 74 -15.63 18.80 0.81
N PHE A 75 -15.72 19.45 1.99
CA PHE A 75 -16.89 20.30 2.31
C PHE A 75 -16.65 21.79 2.09
N ILE A 76 -15.42 22.28 2.14
CA ILE A 76 -15.12 23.71 2.01
C ILE A 76 -14.59 24.04 0.59
N GLY A 77 -14.23 23.02 -0.21
CA GLY A 77 -13.75 23.18 -1.58
C GLY A 77 -12.42 23.94 -1.65
N GLN A 78 -11.63 23.93 -0.56
CA GLN A 78 -10.31 24.54 -0.56
C GLN A 78 -9.34 23.70 -1.38
N ASP A 79 -8.51 24.38 -2.16
CA ASP A 79 -7.44 23.78 -2.91
C ASP A 79 -6.27 23.46 -1.95
N TYR A 80 -5.90 22.16 -1.85
CA TYR A 80 -4.85 21.70 -0.95
C TYR A 80 -3.64 21.17 -1.73
N ASP A 81 -3.35 21.73 -2.88
CA ASP A 81 -2.19 21.31 -3.67
C ASP A 81 -0.90 21.37 -2.84
N ASP A 82 -0.67 22.41 -2.06
CA ASP A 82 0.50 22.51 -1.20
C ASP A 82 0.55 21.42 -0.12
N LEU A 83 -0.58 21.11 0.50
CA LEU A 83 -0.64 20.07 1.54
C LEU A 83 -0.47 18.67 0.94
N SER A 84 -1.09 18.40 -0.21
CA SER A 84 -0.91 17.14 -0.92
C SER A 84 0.55 16.93 -1.31
N ASN A 85 1.23 17.98 -1.76
CA ASN A 85 2.65 17.98 -2.10
C ASN A 85 3.53 17.65 -0.90
N ILE A 86 3.26 18.27 0.25
CA ILE A 86 4.00 18.00 1.49
C ILE A 86 3.82 16.53 1.89
N ILE A 87 2.62 15.99 1.83
CA ILE A 87 2.33 14.60 2.17
C ILE A 87 3.03 13.62 1.22
N ILE A 88 3.02 13.92 -0.09
CA ILE A 88 3.72 13.11 -1.09
C ILE A 88 5.23 13.14 -0.83
N LEU A 89 5.82 14.31 -0.64
CA LEU A 89 7.26 14.45 -0.39
C LEU A 89 7.67 13.75 0.90
N LEU A 90 6.91 13.92 1.99
CA LEU A 90 7.15 13.20 3.24
C LEU A 90 6.99 11.69 3.05
N GLY A 91 5.99 11.24 2.29
CA GLY A 91 5.78 9.84 1.95
C GLY A 91 6.99 9.25 1.24
N VAL A 92 7.44 9.89 0.17
CA VAL A 92 8.63 9.48 -0.60
C VAL A 92 9.88 9.47 0.30
N PHE A 93 10.07 10.49 1.15
CA PHE A 93 11.21 10.55 2.06
C PHE A 93 11.20 9.43 3.10
N VAL A 94 10.07 9.20 3.77
CA VAL A 94 9.94 8.15 4.80
C VAL A 94 10.11 6.76 4.16
N TYR A 95 9.45 6.51 3.03
CA TYR A 95 9.63 5.24 2.33
C TYR A 95 11.05 5.08 1.80
N GLY A 96 11.69 6.14 1.30
CA GLY A 96 13.10 6.13 0.91
C GLY A 96 14.03 5.72 2.07
N ALA A 97 13.80 6.25 3.28
CA ALA A 97 14.54 5.86 4.47
C ALA A 97 14.30 4.40 4.87
N LEU A 98 13.07 3.92 4.77
CA LEU A 98 12.72 2.52 5.04
C LEU A 98 13.31 1.57 3.99
N ILE A 99 13.32 1.97 2.71
CA ILE A 99 13.98 1.24 1.63
C ILE A 99 15.48 1.15 1.90
N PHE A 100 16.13 2.28 2.26
CA PHE A 100 17.54 2.27 2.64
C PHE A 100 17.80 1.27 3.78
N GLN A 101 16.96 1.25 4.79
CA GLN A 101 17.08 0.31 5.91
C GLN A 101 16.89 -1.15 5.47
N LEU A 102 15.95 -1.42 4.56
CA LEU A 102 15.72 -2.74 3.99
C LEU A 102 16.99 -3.31 3.37
N PHE A 103 17.71 -2.50 2.58
CA PHE A 103 18.95 -2.88 1.89
C PHE A 103 20.18 -2.83 2.78
N ALA A 104 20.26 -1.86 3.69
CA ALA A 104 21.41 -1.71 4.61
C ALA A 104 21.50 -2.81 5.68
N ASN A 105 20.50 -3.68 5.76
CA ASN A 105 20.44 -4.77 6.75
C ASN A 105 20.54 -4.29 8.22
N LYS A 106 20.11 -3.06 8.51
CA LYS A 106 20.17 -2.44 9.83
C LYS A 106 18.75 -2.29 10.39
N THR A 107 18.57 -2.60 11.66
CA THR A 107 17.28 -2.53 12.35
C THR A 107 17.15 -1.33 13.30
N ASN A 108 18.18 -0.47 13.34
CA ASN A 108 18.32 0.59 14.34
C ASN A 108 17.16 1.60 14.36
N LEU A 109 16.47 1.82 13.23
CA LEU A 109 15.28 2.69 13.18
C LEU A 109 14.10 2.12 13.99
N PHE A 110 14.09 0.81 14.26
CA PHE A 110 13.04 0.15 15.03
C PHE A 110 13.36 0.02 16.53
N GLU A 111 14.53 0.48 16.99
CA GLU A 111 14.99 0.28 18.36
C GLU A 111 14.64 1.46 19.30
N GLY A 112 14.13 2.56 18.78
CA GLY A 112 13.80 3.75 19.56
C GLY A 112 12.45 3.65 20.26
N LYS A 113 12.41 3.75 21.59
CA LYS A 113 11.19 3.67 22.41
C LYS A 113 10.06 4.61 21.93
N TRP A 114 10.39 5.80 21.46
CA TRP A 114 9.45 6.81 20.97
C TRP A 114 9.44 6.92 19.46
N LEU A 115 10.59 6.74 18.80
CA LEU A 115 10.72 6.89 17.36
C LEU A 115 9.99 5.80 16.59
N THR A 116 10.04 4.56 17.08
CA THR A 116 9.43 3.40 16.43
C THR A 116 7.91 3.50 16.26
N PRO A 117 7.12 3.83 17.33
CA PRO A 117 5.69 4.04 17.14
C PRO A 117 5.37 5.20 16.20
N ILE A 118 6.12 6.29 16.25
CA ILE A 118 5.94 7.44 15.35
C ILE A 118 6.19 7.03 13.91
N LEU A 119 7.30 6.37 13.60
CA LEU A 119 7.62 5.89 12.25
C LEU A 119 6.58 4.85 11.77
N GLY A 120 6.10 3.99 12.65
CA GLY A 120 5.02 3.04 12.33
C GLY A 120 3.73 3.77 11.93
N GLN A 121 3.36 4.86 12.62
CA GLN A 121 2.21 5.66 12.23
C GLN A 121 2.43 6.38 10.89
N PHE A 122 3.60 6.96 10.65
CA PHE A 122 3.92 7.55 9.35
C PHE A 122 3.92 6.53 8.22
N TYR A 123 4.39 5.31 8.47
CA TYR A 123 4.32 4.19 7.52
C TYR A 123 2.89 3.90 7.06
N VAL A 124 1.89 4.08 7.93
CA VAL A 124 0.47 3.89 7.60
C VAL A 124 -0.16 5.15 7.04
N TRP A 125 -0.05 6.29 7.75
CA TRP A 125 -0.82 7.49 7.41
C TRP A 125 -0.36 8.18 6.13
N LEU A 126 0.92 8.17 5.80
CA LEU A 126 1.41 8.83 4.59
C LEU A 126 0.88 8.18 3.32
N PRO A 127 0.96 6.83 3.11
CA PRO A 127 0.42 6.23 1.90
C PRO A 127 -1.10 6.26 1.83
N PHE A 128 -1.81 6.09 2.95
CA PHE A 128 -3.27 6.23 2.93
C PHE A 128 -3.71 7.68 2.74
N GLY A 129 -2.96 8.66 3.26
CA GLY A 129 -3.13 10.05 2.94
C GLY A 129 -2.90 10.33 1.45
N ALA A 130 -1.86 9.76 0.86
CA ALA A 130 -1.62 9.84 -0.58
C ALA A 130 -2.77 9.21 -1.38
N MET A 131 -3.29 8.05 -0.97
CA MET A 131 -4.48 7.43 -1.61
C MET A 131 -5.72 8.31 -1.48
N PHE A 132 -5.93 8.96 -0.32
CA PHE A 132 -7.02 9.92 -0.14
C PHE A 132 -6.91 11.07 -1.14
N PHE A 133 -5.75 11.74 -1.23
CA PHE A 133 -5.56 12.83 -2.19
C PHE A 133 -5.59 12.36 -3.64
N PHE A 134 -5.09 11.15 -3.91
CA PHE A 134 -5.17 10.54 -5.23
C PHE A 134 -6.61 10.48 -5.74
N VAL A 135 -7.53 9.95 -4.92
CA VAL A 135 -8.95 9.84 -5.33
C VAL A 135 -9.67 11.19 -5.36
N GLN A 136 -9.15 12.22 -4.70
CA GLN A 136 -9.69 13.58 -4.83
C GLN A 136 -9.25 14.25 -6.13
N LYS A 137 -7.99 14.04 -6.53
CA LYS A 137 -7.37 14.71 -7.69
C LYS A 137 -7.67 13.98 -9.00
N PHE A 138 -7.55 12.65 -9.01
CA PHE A 138 -7.70 11.80 -10.18
C PHE A 138 -9.00 10.98 -10.13
N ASN A 139 -9.32 10.31 -11.24
CA ASN A 139 -10.39 9.32 -11.26
C ASN A 139 -10.06 8.17 -10.29
N PRO A 140 -10.93 7.87 -9.30
CA PRO A 140 -10.68 6.80 -8.35
C PRO A 140 -10.42 5.43 -9.01
N MET A 141 -10.96 5.19 -10.19
CA MET A 141 -10.77 3.93 -10.93
C MET A 141 -9.32 3.72 -11.39
N LEU A 142 -8.48 4.77 -11.44
CA LEU A 142 -7.04 4.62 -11.67
C LEU A 142 -6.36 3.76 -10.60
N LEU A 143 -6.81 3.84 -9.34
CA LEU A 143 -6.31 2.95 -8.29
C LEU A 143 -6.64 1.48 -8.53
N LEU A 144 -7.79 1.20 -9.13
CA LEU A 144 -8.13 -0.17 -9.53
C LEU A 144 -7.16 -0.67 -10.61
N GLY A 145 -6.80 0.18 -11.58
CA GLY A 145 -5.81 -0.17 -12.59
C GLY A 145 -4.43 -0.45 -11.99
N ILE A 146 -3.97 0.39 -11.07
CA ILE A 146 -2.72 0.17 -10.32
C ILE A 146 -2.79 -1.18 -9.58
N LEU A 147 -3.90 -1.46 -8.92
CA LEU A 147 -4.11 -2.72 -8.20
C LEU A 147 -4.11 -3.95 -9.11
N ILE A 148 -4.73 -3.85 -10.29
CA ILE A 148 -4.70 -4.92 -11.31
C ILE A 148 -3.25 -5.21 -11.74
N VAL A 149 -2.45 -4.18 -11.96
CA VAL A 149 -1.03 -4.34 -12.31
C VAL A 149 -0.24 -5.01 -11.19
N ILE A 150 -0.46 -4.60 -9.94
CA ILE A 150 0.18 -5.20 -8.76
C ILE A 150 -0.22 -6.67 -8.63
N TRP A 151 -1.52 -7.00 -8.71
CA TRP A 151 -1.99 -8.39 -8.63
C TRP A 151 -1.47 -9.26 -9.77
N ALA A 152 -1.38 -8.71 -10.97
CA ALA A 152 -0.76 -9.39 -12.09
C ALA A 152 0.71 -9.69 -11.79
N ASN A 153 1.47 -8.68 -11.33
CA ASN A 153 2.86 -8.87 -10.93
C ASN A 153 3.02 -9.98 -9.88
N ASP A 154 2.26 -9.96 -8.80
CA ASP A 154 2.37 -10.95 -7.73
C ASP A 154 2.01 -12.36 -8.20
N THR A 155 0.95 -12.47 -9.00
CA THR A 155 0.51 -13.75 -9.55
C THR A 155 1.57 -14.34 -10.47
N PHE A 156 2.06 -13.58 -11.43
CA PHE A 156 3.04 -14.07 -12.39
C PHE A 156 4.42 -14.21 -11.77
N ALA A 157 4.80 -13.36 -10.82
CA ALA A 157 6.04 -13.52 -10.06
C ALA A 157 6.04 -14.84 -9.26
N TYR A 158 4.92 -15.20 -8.66
CA TYR A 158 4.77 -16.50 -8.00
C TYR A 158 4.83 -17.67 -8.97
N LEU A 159 4.08 -17.61 -10.09
CA LEU A 159 4.04 -18.69 -11.07
C LEU A 159 5.40 -18.95 -11.73
N ILE A 160 6.06 -17.87 -12.17
CA ILE A 160 7.38 -17.94 -12.82
C ILE A 160 8.44 -18.34 -11.80
N GLY A 161 8.44 -17.71 -10.62
CA GLY A 161 9.38 -18.02 -9.55
C GLY A 161 9.29 -19.47 -9.07
N LYS A 162 8.10 -20.07 -9.07
CA LYS A 162 7.90 -21.48 -8.75
C LYS A 162 8.48 -22.42 -9.81
N GLN A 163 8.48 -22.02 -11.09
CA GLN A 163 8.93 -22.86 -12.20
C GLN A 163 10.44 -22.75 -12.45
N ILE A 164 10.95 -21.52 -12.48
CA ILE A 164 12.35 -21.27 -12.88
C ILE A 164 13.17 -20.49 -11.84
N GLY A 165 12.58 -20.11 -10.70
CA GLY A 165 13.26 -19.33 -9.67
C GLY A 165 14.39 -20.12 -9.00
N LYS A 166 15.59 -19.55 -9.03
CA LYS A 166 16.81 -20.09 -8.42
C LYS A 166 17.43 -19.12 -7.44
N THR A 167 17.46 -17.84 -7.78
CA THR A 167 18.16 -16.80 -7.03
C THR A 167 17.18 -16.09 -6.08
N LYS A 168 17.42 -16.18 -4.77
CA LYS A 168 16.55 -15.55 -3.77
C LYS A 168 16.63 -14.02 -3.88
N LEU A 169 15.45 -13.34 -3.83
CA LEU A 169 15.38 -11.88 -3.86
C LEU A 169 15.78 -11.27 -2.50
N PHE A 170 15.15 -11.76 -1.42
CA PHE A 170 15.37 -11.31 -0.04
C PHE A 170 15.14 -12.46 0.94
N GLU A 171 16.10 -13.38 1.05
CA GLU A 171 15.95 -14.62 1.81
C GLU A 171 15.58 -14.40 3.28
N ARG A 172 16.17 -13.38 3.90
CA ARG A 172 15.94 -13.03 5.31
C ARG A 172 14.49 -12.61 5.63
N ILE A 173 13.81 -11.97 4.69
CA ILE A 173 12.50 -11.35 4.89
C ILE A 173 11.41 -12.17 4.23
N SER A 174 11.61 -12.53 2.96
CA SER A 174 10.69 -13.30 2.14
C SER A 174 11.41 -14.40 1.36
N PRO A 175 11.64 -15.58 1.98
CA PRO A 175 12.46 -16.65 1.40
C PRO A 175 11.87 -17.28 0.14
N ASN A 176 10.60 -17.04 -0.16
CA ASN A 176 9.93 -17.59 -1.34
C ASN A 176 10.05 -16.70 -2.59
N LYS A 177 10.40 -15.42 -2.45
CA LYS A 177 10.58 -14.51 -3.59
C LYS A 177 11.91 -14.75 -4.28
N THR A 178 11.91 -14.75 -5.62
CA THR A 178 13.09 -14.94 -6.48
C THR A 178 13.23 -13.82 -7.48
N TRP A 179 14.46 -13.54 -7.91
CA TRP A 179 14.75 -12.54 -8.94
C TRP A 179 14.10 -12.88 -10.27
N GLU A 180 14.19 -14.15 -10.69
CA GLU A 180 13.58 -14.64 -11.93
C GLU A 180 12.06 -14.45 -11.91
N GLY A 181 11.44 -14.77 -10.77
CA GLY A 181 10.00 -14.54 -10.57
C GLY A 181 9.64 -13.06 -10.63
N SER A 182 10.37 -12.20 -9.91
CA SER A 182 10.08 -10.76 -9.85
C SER A 182 10.26 -10.07 -11.20
N ILE A 183 11.33 -10.39 -11.95
CA ILE A 183 11.57 -9.82 -13.28
C ILE A 183 10.52 -10.35 -14.27
N GLY A 184 10.30 -11.67 -14.31
CA GLY A 184 9.34 -12.28 -15.22
C GLY A 184 7.90 -11.81 -14.95
N GLY A 185 7.49 -11.77 -13.68
CA GLY A 185 6.19 -11.23 -13.26
C GLY A 185 6.02 -9.77 -13.63
N GLY A 186 7.06 -8.96 -13.40
CA GLY A 186 7.08 -7.54 -13.76
C GLY A 186 6.91 -7.31 -15.26
N LEU A 187 7.59 -8.08 -16.11
CA LEU A 187 7.43 -7.98 -17.57
C LEU A 187 6.00 -8.30 -18.03
N VAL A 188 5.41 -9.38 -17.48
CA VAL A 188 4.02 -9.73 -17.79
C VAL A 188 3.05 -8.65 -17.28
N ALA A 189 3.27 -8.13 -16.07
CA ALA A 189 2.44 -7.07 -15.52
C ALA A 189 2.53 -5.76 -16.30
N LEU A 190 3.69 -5.40 -16.87
CA LEU A 190 3.83 -4.24 -17.77
C LEU A 190 3.03 -4.41 -19.05
N ILE A 191 3.04 -5.62 -19.64
CA ILE A 191 2.20 -5.92 -20.81
C ILE A 191 0.72 -5.74 -20.45
N ILE A 192 0.30 -6.28 -19.32
CA ILE A 192 -1.07 -6.14 -18.82
C ILE A 192 -1.41 -4.67 -18.58
N ALA A 193 -0.50 -3.88 -17.99
CA ALA A 193 -0.69 -2.44 -17.78
C ALA A 193 -1.03 -1.73 -19.11
N VAL A 194 -0.24 -1.96 -20.15
CA VAL A 194 -0.45 -1.34 -21.47
C VAL A 194 -1.78 -1.79 -22.10
N LEU A 195 -2.19 -3.05 -21.92
CA LEU A 195 -3.44 -3.59 -22.44
C LEU A 195 -4.68 -3.07 -21.68
N VAL A 196 -4.56 -2.81 -20.38
CA VAL A 196 -5.66 -2.34 -19.53
C VAL A 196 -5.94 -0.84 -19.73
N ASN A 197 -4.93 -0.04 -20.10
CA ASN A 197 -5.07 1.40 -20.29
C ASN A 197 -6.27 1.80 -21.19
N PRO A 198 -6.44 1.29 -22.43
CA PRO A 198 -7.53 1.73 -23.30
C PRO A 198 -8.93 1.40 -22.77
N ILE A 199 -9.03 0.44 -21.83
CA ILE A 199 -10.30 -0.05 -21.30
C ILE A 199 -10.80 0.83 -20.14
N PHE A 200 -9.88 1.38 -19.35
CA PHE A 200 -10.25 2.02 -18.08
C PHE A 200 -9.80 3.49 -17.96
N PHE A 201 -8.82 3.96 -18.79
CA PHE A 201 -8.09 5.18 -18.46
C PHE A 201 -7.69 6.00 -19.69
N GLU A 202 -8.69 6.61 -20.35
CA GLU A 202 -8.42 7.55 -21.47
C GLU A 202 -7.70 8.83 -21.00
N GLU A 203 -7.71 9.13 -19.69
CA GLU A 203 -7.14 10.36 -19.11
C GLU A 203 -5.60 10.37 -19.11
N LEU A 204 -4.96 9.18 -19.11
CA LEU A 204 -3.51 9.04 -19.14
C LEU A 204 -3.03 8.51 -20.49
N GLY A 205 -2.00 9.16 -21.04
CA GLY A 205 -1.31 8.67 -22.24
C GLY A 205 -0.73 7.27 -22.03
N LYS A 206 -0.54 6.51 -23.12
CA LYS A 206 0.05 5.15 -23.05
C LYS A 206 1.43 5.15 -22.40
N ILE A 207 2.20 6.21 -22.60
CA ILE A 207 3.55 6.37 -22.04
C ILE A 207 3.45 6.58 -20.53
N ASP A 208 2.55 7.45 -20.07
CA ASP A 208 2.38 7.73 -18.64
C ASP A 208 1.87 6.50 -17.91
N TRP A 209 0.92 5.77 -18.53
CA TRP A 209 0.44 4.53 -17.98
C TRP A 209 1.51 3.43 -17.89
N PHE A 210 2.42 3.37 -18.86
CA PHE A 210 3.58 2.50 -18.79
C PHE A 210 4.45 2.81 -17.57
N PHE A 211 4.75 4.10 -17.33
CA PHE A 211 5.52 4.52 -16.15
C PHE A 211 4.76 4.30 -14.84
N VAL A 212 3.47 4.57 -14.80
CA VAL A 212 2.61 4.23 -13.64
C VAL A 212 2.69 2.73 -13.35
N GLY A 213 2.59 1.89 -14.37
CA GLY A 213 2.74 0.43 -14.24
C GLY A 213 4.12 0.04 -13.72
N LEU A 214 5.19 0.59 -14.29
CA LEU A 214 6.57 0.30 -13.88
C LEU A 214 6.82 0.70 -12.42
N ILE A 215 6.40 1.90 -12.02
CA ILE A 215 6.50 2.39 -10.64
C ILE A 215 5.70 1.48 -9.70
N SER A 216 4.48 1.10 -10.09
CA SER A 216 3.61 0.23 -9.29
C SER A 216 4.22 -1.14 -9.05
N ILE A 217 4.86 -1.73 -10.05
CA ILE A 217 5.54 -3.03 -9.95
C ILE A 217 6.74 -2.93 -8.99
N ILE A 218 7.61 -1.95 -9.20
CA ILE A 218 8.85 -1.82 -8.42
C ILE A 218 8.51 -1.47 -6.97
N PHE A 219 7.78 -0.39 -6.75
CA PHE A 219 7.50 0.10 -5.40
C PHE A 219 6.42 -0.72 -4.69
N GLY A 220 5.53 -1.38 -5.41
CA GLY A 220 4.61 -2.37 -4.84
C GLY A 220 5.35 -3.57 -4.27
N ALA A 221 6.29 -4.15 -5.03
CA ALA A 221 7.12 -5.25 -4.54
C ALA A 221 7.98 -4.84 -3.32
N ILE A 222 8.47 -3.59 -3.29
CA ILE A 222 9.21 -3.02 -2.16
C ILE A 222 8.27 -2.81 -0.96
N GLY A 223 7.04 -2.35 -1.17
CA GLY A 223 6.03 -2.16 -0.12
C GLY A 223 5.74 -3.45 0.64
N ASP A 224 5.48 -4.55 -0.08
CA ASP A 224 5.31 -5.88 0.53
C ASP A 224 6.58 -6.34 1.29
N LEU A 225 7.79 -6.07 0.75
CA LEU A 225 9.03 -6.38 1.46
C LEU A 225 9.18 -5.54 2.75
N LEU A 226 8.80 -4.27 2.72
CA LEU A 226 8.83 -3.40 3.90
C LEU A 226 7.86 -3.90 4.98
N GLU A 227 6.62 -4.23 4.61
CA GLU A 227 5.65 -4.80 5.55
C GLU A 227 6.14 -6.12 6.11
N SER A 228 6.66 -6.99 5.26
CA SER A 228 7.27 -8.24 5.67
C SER A 228 8.45 -8.02 6.64
N MET A 229 9.29 -7.01 6.41
CA MET A 229 10.39 -6.63 7.32
C MET A 229 9.85 -6.23 8.70
N TYR A 230 8.82 -5.38 8.76
CA TYR A 230 8.15 -5.01 10.02
C TYR A 230 7.62 -6.25 10.74
N LYS A 231 6.89 -7.11 10.05
CA LYS A 231 6.34 -8.35 10.63
C LYS A 231 7.44 -9.25 11.22
N ARG A 232 8.53 -9.45 10.50
CA ARG A 232 9.66 -10.27 11.00
C ARG A 232 10.35 -9.64 12.19
N TYR A 233 10.55 -8.32 12.18
CA TYR A 233 11.16 -7.63 13.30
C TYR A 233 10.36 -7.79 14.59
N TYR A 234 9.03 -7.72 14.52
CA TYR A 234 8.16 -7.91 15.69
C TYR A 234 7.78 -9.37 15.98
N GLY A 235 8.29 -10.33 15.19
CA GLY A 235 8.08 -11.76 15.43
C GLY A 235 6.67 -12.24 15.08
N VAL A 236 5.96 -11.51 14.20
CA VAL A 236 4.63 -11.89 13.71
C VAL A 236 4.66 -12.30 12.23
N LYS A 237 3.62 -12.98 11.78
CA LYS A 237 3.45 -13.35 10.38
C LYS A 237 2.44 -12.46 9.66
N ASP A 238 1.34 -12.15 10.32
CA ASP A 238 0.25 -11.35 9.79
C ASP A 238 0.14 -10.06 10.63
N SER A 239 -0.24 -8.93 10.01
CA SER A 239 -0.35 -7.64 10.68
C SER A 239 -1.49 -7.59 11.69
N GLY A 240 -2.55 -8.37 11.43
CA GLY A 240 -3.76 -8.45 12.23
C GLY A 240 -4.64 -9.63 11.86
N ASN A 241 -5.89 -9.59 12.37
CA ASN A 241 -6.91 -10.63 12.12
C ASN A 241 -8.26 -10.01 11.72
N VAL A 242 -8.26 -8.80 11.18
CA VAL A 242 -9.50 -8.06 10.83
C VAL A 242 -10.24 -8.76 9.70
N ILE A 243 -9.51 -9.33 8.73
CA ILE A 243 -10.11 -10.06 7.61
C ILE A 243 -9.96 -11.56 7.87
N PRO A 244 -11.07 -12.28 8.22
CA PRO A 244 -11.00 -13.70 8.57
C PRO A 244 -10.38 -14.55 7.44
N GLY A 245 -9.29 -15.23 7.76
CA GLY A 245 -8.53 -16.07 6.82
C GLY A 245 -7.59 -15.31 5.88
N HIS A 246 -7.51 -13.98 5.97
CA HIS A 246 -6.65 -13.14 5.14
C HIS A 246 -5.67 -12.25 5.94
N GLY A 247 -5.67 -12.32 7.26
CA GLY A 247 -4.79 -11.49 8.08
C GLY A 247 -5.36 -10.12 8.38
N GLY A 248 -4.49 -9.14 8.48
CA GLY A 248 -4.85 -7.75 8.73
C GLY A 248 -5.19 -6.98 7.46
N VAL A 249 -5.59 -5.73 7.68
CA VAL A 249 -5.85 -4.77 6.61
C VAL A 249 -4.52 -4.35 5.96
N LEU A 250 -3.46 -4.15 6.73
CA LEU A 250 -2.14 -3.81 6.19
C LEU A 250 -1.63 -4.89 5.23
N ASP A 251 -1.85 -6.20 5.56
CA ASP A 251 -1.50 -7.33 4.67
C ASP A 251 -2.22 -7.30 3.29
N ARG A 252 -3.19 -6.42 3.09
CA ARG A 252 -3.95 -6.27 1.83
C ARG A 252 -3.59 -5.03 1.05
N PHE A 253 -2.99 -4.05 1.72
CA PHE A 253 -2.62 -2.77 1.12
C PHE A 253 -1.10 -2.55 1.03
N ASP A 254 -0.29 -3.47 1.52
CA ASP A 254 1.18 -3.38 1.58
C ASP A 254 1.82 -2.92 0.26
N ALA A 255 1.45 -3.54 -0.85
CA ALA A 255 1.95 -3.16 -2.17
C ALA A 255 1.40 -1.81 -2.65
N LEU A 256 0.10 -1.50 -2.41
CA LEU A 256 -0.45 -0.17 -2.72
C LEU A 256 0.18 0.92 -1.87
N MET A 257 0.43 0.66 -0.59
CA MET A 257 1.13 1.58 0.31
C MET A 257 2.54 1.91 -0.19
N GLY A 258 3.22 0.92 -0.77
CA GLY A 258 4.51 1.14 -1.43
C GLY A 258 4.41 1.93 -2.73
N ALA A 259 3.44 1.61 -3.58
CA ALA A 259 3.34 2.14 -4.94
C ALA A 259 2.77 3.58 -4.99
N VAL A 260 1.66 3.85 -4.30
CA VAL A 260 0.87 5.07 -4.51
C VAL A 260 1.62 6.37 -4.25
N PRO A 261 2.46 6.52 -3.20
CA PRO A 261 3.22 7.76 -3.01
C PRO A 261 4.12 8.10 -4.20
N PHE A 262 4.76 7.09 -4.81
CA PHE A 262 5.67 7.28 -5.94
C PHE A 262 4.91 7.49 -7.26
N VAL A 263 3.78 6.79 -7.46
CA VAL A 263 2.88 7.04 -8.59
C VAL A 263 2.33 8.46 -8.53
N MET A 264 1.89 8.90 -7.35
CA MET A 264 1.42 10.28 -7.17
C MET A 264 2.53 11.30 -7.46
N ALA A 265 3.74 11.06 -6.96
CA ALA A 265 4.87 11.92 -7.25
C ALA A 265 5.14 12.02 -8.77
N TYR A 266 5.09 10.90 -9.49
CA TYR A 266 5.22 10.90 -10.95
C TYR A 266 4.10 11.71 -11.63
N LEU A 267 2.84 11.43 -11.31
CA LEU A 267 1.68 12.10 -11.90
C LEU A 267 1.58 13.59 -11.56
N TYR A 268 2.35 14.05 -10.60
CA TYR A 268 2.43 15.46 -10.24
C TYR A 268 3.33 16.26 -11.21
N PHE A 269 4.31 15.59 -11.84
CA PHE A 269 5.27 16.20 -12.76
C PHE A 269 4.88 16.04 -14.24
N VAL A 270 3.83 15.30 -14.56
CA VAL A 270 3.31 15.04 -15.91
C VAL A 270 1.96 15.71 -16.09
#